data_88c6f96b1d59f8784d51e0be76083cc0
#
_entry.id   88c6f96b1d59f8784d51e0be76083cc0
#
_cell.length_a   1.000
_cell.length_b   1.000
_cell.length_c   1.000
_cell.angle_alpha   90.00
_cell.angle_beta   90.00
_cell.angle_gamma   90.00
#
_symmetry.space_group_name_H-M   'P 1'
#
loop_
_entity.id
_entity.type
_entity.pdbx_description
1 polymer ?
#
loop_
_entity_poly.entity_id
_entity_poly.type
_entity_poly.pdbx_seq_one_letter_code
_entity_poly.pdbx_strand_id
1 'polypeptide(L)'
;MKVSEITNKFIADYLRIDFDSASHDEILGLDTFITSSKKFISNYTGLTAEEMDQHEEISHVVCILCQDMYDNRSYYVDKNNVNHVVESILGMHSKNLL
;
A
#
# COMPACT_ATOMS: atom_id res chain seq x y z
N MET A 1 -2.55 -8.13 10.94
CA MET A 1 -1.20 -7.69 10.51
C MET A 1 -1.09 -6.18 10.59
N LYS A 2 0.00 -5.68 11.15
CA LYS A 2 0.26 -4.24 11.19
C LYS A 2 0.88 -3.78 9.88
N VAL A 3 0.64 -2.52 9.52
CA VAL A 3 1.24 -1.92 8.33
C VAL A 3 2.78 -2.01 8.38
N SER A 4 3.37 -1.78 9.55
CA SER A 4 4.83 -1.85 9.72
C SER A 4 5.41 -3.25 9.52
N GLU A 5 4.58 -4.28 9.57
CA GLU A 5 5.00 -5.67 9.39
C GLU A 5 5.04 -6.11 7.92
N ILE A 6 4.53 -5.27 7.01
CA ILE A 6 4.51 -5.60 5.59
C ILE A 6 5.93 -5.52 5.02
N THR A 7 6.40 -6.65 4.47
CA THR A 7 7.72 -6.75 3.86
C THR A 7 7.59 -6.89 2.34
N ASN A 8 8.71 -6.71 1.64
CA ASN A 8 8.73 -6.93 0.18
C ASN A 8 8.39 -8.39 -0.16
N LYS A 9 8.83 -9.35 0.64
CA LYS A 9 8.47 -10.75 0.43
C LYS A 9 6.97 -10.98 0.60
N PHE A 10 6.36 -10.38 1.61
CA PHE A 10 4.92 -10.48 1.82
C PHE A 10 4.16 -9.96 0.60
N ILE A 11 4.57 -8.79 0.08
CA ILE A 11 3.92 -8.22 -1.10
C ILE A 11 4.17 -9.09 -2.34
N ALA A 12 5.37 -9.65 -2.51
CA ALA A 12 5.63 -10.58 -3.60
C ALA A 12 4.68 -11.77 -3.56
N ASP A 13 4.48 -12.35 -2.38
CA ASP A 13 3.55 -13.47 -2.21
C ASP A 13 2.10 -13.04 -2.54
N TYR A 14 1.71 -11.87 -2.09
CA TYR A 14 0.39 -11.32 -2.38
C TYR A 14 0.18 -11.13 -3.89
N LEU A 15 1.20 -10.63 -4.60
CA LEU A 15 1.16 -10.39 -6.04
C LEU A 15 1.44 -11.66 -6.85
N ARG A 16 1.72 -12.77 -6.18
CA ARG A 16 2.08 -14.06 -6.80
C ARG A 16 3.36 -13.97 -7.64
N ILE A 17 4.32 -13.22 -7.13
CA ILE A 17 5.66 -13.12 -7.71
C ILE A 17 6.56 -14.10 -6.97
N ASP A 18 7.37 -14.86 -7.73
CA ASP A 18 8.38 -15.73 -7.12
C ASP A 18 9.52 -14.86 -6.59
N PHE A 19 9.53 -14.61 -5.29
CA PHE A 19 10.51 -13.75 -4.64
C PHE A 19 11.93 -14.27 -4.82
N ASP A 20 12.12 -15.59 -4.74
CA ASP A 20 13.46 -16.18 -4.82
C ASP A 20 14.07 -16.06 -6.22
N SER A 21 13.24 -15.93 -7.25
CA SER A 21 13.68 -15.75 -8.64
C SER A 21 13.66 -14.30 -9.07
N ALA A 22 13.18 -13.39 -8.22
CA ALA A 22 13.05 -11.97 -8.57
C ALA A 22 14.43 -11.31 -8.70
N SER A 23 14.57 -10.43 -9.69
CA SER A 23 15.78 -9.64 -9.83
C SER A 23 15.88 -8.58 -8.73
N HIS A 24 17.07 -8.02 -8.57
CA HIS A 24 17.29 -6.93 -7.62
C HIS A 24 16.36 -5.73 -7.91
N ASP A 25 16.18 -5.40 -9.18
CA ASP A 25 15.32 -4.29 -9.60
C ASP A 25 13.85 -4.57 -9.28
N GLU A 26 13.39 -5.81 -9.45
CA GLU A 26 12.03 -6.20 -9.09
C GLU A 26 11.80 -6.06 -7.60
N ILE A 27 12.77 -6.47 -6.78
CA ILE A 27 12.68 -6.33 -5.32
C ILE A 27 12.63 -4.87 -4.90
N LEU A 28 13.46 -4.02 -5.52
CA LEU A 28 13.42 -2.57 -5.28
C LEU A 28 12.06 -1.99 -5.68
N GLY A 29 11.48 -2.49 -6.76
CA GLY A 29 10.13 -2.10 -7.17
C GLY A 29 9.08 -2.41 -6.13
N LEU A 30 9.17 -3.60 -5.50
CA LEU A 30 8.25 -3.98 -4.42
C LEU A 30 8.38 -3.04 -3.22
N ASP A 31 9.60 -2.69 -2.83
CA ASP A 31 9.84 -1.74 -1.76
C ASP A 31 9.24 -0.36 -2.09
N THR A 32 9.34 0.05 -3.35
CA THR A 32 8.76 1.32 -3.82
C THR A 32 7.25 1.28 -3.75
N PHE A 33 6.60 0.18 -4.13
CA PHE A 33 5.14 0.03 -4.02
C PHE A 33 4.70 0.22 -2.58
N ILE A 34 5.40 -0.42 -1.63
CA ILE A 34 5.06 -0.32 -0.21
C ILE A 34 5.20 1.12 0.28
N THR A 35 6.33 1.75 -0.02
CA THR A 35 6.60 3.14 0.40
C THR A 35 5.58 4.11 -0.18
N SER A 36 5.27 3.99 -1.46
CA SER A 36 4.30 4.85 -2.14
C SER A 36 2.90 4.67 -1.57
N SER A 37 2.52 3.42 -1.26
CA SER A 37 1.22 3.13 -0.66
C SER A 37 1.09 3.78 0.72
N LYS A 38 2.09 3.62 1.56
CA LYS A 38 2.09 4.20 2.91
C LYS A 38 2.03 5.73 2.84
N LYS A 39 2.78 6.33 1.93
CA LYS A 39 2.79 7.77 1.75
C LYS A 39 1.42 8.28 1.30
N PHE A 40 0.79 7.60 0.35
CA PHE A 40 -0.55 7.96 -0.11
C PHE A 40 -1.55 7.90 1.04
N ILE A 41 -1.53 6.81 1.82
CA ILE A 41 -2.44 6.63 2.94
C ILE A 41 -2.24 7.71 3.98
N SER A 42 -1.00 8.01 4.34
CA SER A 42 -0.68 9.05 5.30
C SER A 42 -1.19 10.42 4.85
N ASN A 43 -0.97 10.75 3.58
CA ASN A 43 -1.43 12.01 3.01
C ASN A 43 -2.95 12.11 2.94
N TYR A 44 -3.61 11.00 2.63
CA TYR A 44 -5.08 10.96 2.50
C TYR A 44 -5.75 11.07 3.86
N THR A 45 -5.25 10.33 4.84
CA THR A 45 -5.90 10.19 6.15
C THR A 45 -5.36 11.14 7.21
N GLY A 46 -4.14 11.62 7.06
CA GLY A 46 -3.43 12.37 8.10
C GLY A 46 -2.88 11.49 9.22
N LEU A 47 -2.98 10.17 9.10
CA LEU A 47 -2.48 9.25 10.12
C LEU A 47 -0.96 9.15 10.07
N THR A 48 -0.35 9.05 11.26
CA THR A 48 1.07 8.72 11.38
C THR A 48 1.29 7.22 11.16
N ALA A 49 2.54 6.80 10.98
CA ALA A 49 2.88 5.39 10.84
C ALA A 49 2.39 4.57 12.05
N GLU A 50 2.55 5.11 13.26
CA GLU A 50 2.10 4.44 14.48
C GLU A 50 0.58 4.30 14.53
N GLU A 51 -0.13 5.35 14.11
CA GLU A 51 -1.59 5.31 14.06
C GLU A 51 -2.10 4.33 13.02
N MET A 52 -1.42 4.23 11.88
CA MET A 52 -1.79 3.24 10.86
C MET A 52 -1.68 1.81 11.38
N ASP A 53 -0.70 1.53 12.26
CA ASP A 53 -0.53 0.21 12.84
C ASP A 53 -1.65 -0.20 13.78
N GLN A 54 -2.46 0.75 14.24
CA GLN A 54 -3.60 0.48 15.12
C GLN A 54 -4.84 -0.02 14.35
N HIS A 55 -4.80 0.03 13.02
CA HIS A 55 -5.94 -0.33 12.16
C HIS A 55 -5.52 -1.39 11.15
N GLU A 56 -5.90 -2.64 11.42
CA GLU A 56 -5.55 -3.79 10.56
C GLU A 56 -6.01 -3.61 9.12
N GLU A 57 -7.17 -3.01 8.90
CA GLU A 57 -7.72 -2.83 7.57
C GLU A 57 -6.85 -1.95 6.67
N ILE A 58 -5.99 -1.12 7.26
CA ILE A 58 -5.06 -0.30 6.48
C ILE A 58 -3.98 -1.16 5.82
N SER A 59 -3.58 -2.28 6.45
CA SER A 59 -2.66 -3.21 5.81
C SER A 59 -3.25 -3.81 4.53
N HIS A 60 -4.55 -4.06 4.53
CA HIS A 60 -5.27 -4.48 3.33
C HIS A 60 -5.22 -3.43 2.23
N VAL A 61 -5.38 -2.17 2.61
CA VAL A 61 -5.30 -1.05 1.65
C VAL A 61 -3.92 -1.00 1.01
N VAL A 62 -2.86 -1.18 1.80
CA VAL A 62 -1.49 -1.23 1.25
C VAL A 62 -1.38 -2.32 0.19
N CYS A 63 -1.91 -3.51 0.46
CA CYS A 63 -1.87 -4.62 -0.50
C CYS A 63 -2.63 -4.29 -1.79
N ILE A 64 -3.82 -3.69 -1.67
CA ILE A 64 -4.63 -3.31 -2.83
C ILE A 64 -3.89 -2.26 -3.68
N LEU A 65 -3.31 -1.26 -3.04
CA LEU A 65 -2.57 -0.21 -3.75
C LEU A 65 -1.32 -0.76 -4.44
N CYS A 66 -0.62 -1.69 -3.80
CA CYS A 66 0.52 -2.36 -4.41
C CYS A 66 0.11 -3.15 -5.65
N GLN A 67 -1.03 -3.86 -5.57
CA GLN A 67 -1.57 -4.61 -6.71
C GLN A 67 -1.90 -3.67 -7.87
N ASP A 68 -2.55 -2.55 -7.57
CA ASP A 68 -2.91 -1.56 -8.60
C ASP A 68 -1.67 -1.00 -9.29
N MET A 69 -0.64 -0.64 -8.52
CA MET A 69 0.61 -0.15 -9.10
C MET A 69 1.30 -1.20 -9.94
N TYR A 70 1.31 -2.44 -9.49
CA TYR A 70 1.90 -3.55 -10.22
C TYR A 70 1.18 -3.79 -11.54
N ASP A 71 -0.15 -3.84 -11.50
CA ASP A 71 -0.97 -4.09 -12.68
C ASP A 71 -0.84 -2.96 -13.72
N ASN A 72 -0.71 -1.73 -13.26
CA ASN A 72 -0.61 -0.56 -14.14
C ASN A 72 0.85 -0.19 -14.48
N ARG A 73 1.81 -0.96 -14.00
CA ARG A 73 3.25 -0.70 -14.22
C ARG A 73 3.65 0.70 -13.76
N SER A 74 3.09 1.14 -12.62
CA SER A 74 3.31 2.46 -12.05
C SER A 74 3.99 2.32 -10.69
N TYR A 75 4.76 3.33 -10.28
CA TYR A 75 5.42 3.37 -8.97
C TYR A 75 4.83 4.45 -8.06
N TYR A 76 3.66 4.96 -8.42
CA TYR A 76 2.92 5.91 -7.59
C TYR A 76 1.43 5.58 -7.64
N VAL A 77 0.70 6.02 -6.60
CA VAL A 77 -0.74 5.80 -6.55
C VAL A 77 -1.44 6.82 -7.44
N ASP A 78 -2.25 6.33 -8.39
CA ASP A 78 -3.05 7.18 -9.24
C ASP A 78 -4.34 7.58 -8.50
N LYS A 79 -4.42 8.83 -8.06
CA LYS A 79 -5.57 9.36 -7.32
C LYS A 79 -6.88 9.30 -8.10
N ASN A 80 -6.80 9.30 -9.43
CA ASN A 80 -7.98 9.31 -10.29
C ASN A 80 -8.59 7.92 -10.45
N ASN A 81 -7.84 6.88 -10.13
CA ASN A 81 -8.24 5.48 -10.31
C ASN A 81 -8.26 4.69 -9.01
N VAL A 82 -8.32 5.37 -7.87
CA VAL A 82 -8.39 4.70 -6.57
C VAL A 82 -9.70 3.94 -6.45
N ASN A 83 -9.61 2.70 -6.01
CA ASN A 83 -10.73 1.81 -5.82
C ASN A 83 -11.70 2.38 -4.76
N HIS A 84 -13.00 2.26 -5.01
CA HIS A 84 -14.03 2.74 -4.06
C HIS A 84 -13.92 2.08 -2.69
N VAL A 85 -13.51 0.83 -2.62
CA VAL A 85 -13.31 0.14 -1.34
C VAL A 85 -12.20 0.82 -0.55
N VAL A 86 -11.10 1.17 -1.23
CA VAL A 86 -9.99 1.90 -0.62
C VAL A 86 -10.45 3.26 -0.13
N GLU A 87 -11.18 4.00 -0.95
CA GLU A 87 -11.72 5.32 -0.57
C GLU A 87 -12.62 5.21 0.66
N SER A 88 -13.47 4.20 0.70
CA SER A 88 -14.39 3.99 1.84
C SER A 88 -13.62 3.71 3.12
N ILE A 89 -12.62 2.82 3.07
CA ILE A 89 -11.82 2.47 4.25
C ILE A 89 -11.02 3.68 4.73
N LEU A 90 -10.33 4.35 3.81
CA LEU A 90 -9.50 5.50 4.18
C LEU A 90 -10.35 6.68 4.67
N GLY A 91 -11.54 6.86 4.10
CA GLY A 91 -12.47 7.90 4.54
C GLY A 91 -12.88 7.74 5.99
N MET A 92 -13.05 6.49 6.45
CA MET A 92 -13.41 6.21 7.85
C MET A 92 -12.29 6.56 8.83
N HIS A 93 -11.05 6.60 8.38
CA HIS A 93 -9.89 6.89 9.22
C HIS A 93 -9.28 8.27 8.98
N SER A 94 -9.89 9.07 8.11
CA SER A 94 -9.30 10.36 7.73
C SER A 94 -9.43 11.38 8.85
N LYS A 95 -8.31 12.03 9.17
CA LYS A 95 -8.27 13.18 10.08
C LYS A 95 -8.43 14.50 9.33
N ASN A 96 -8.44 14.47 8.00
CA ASN A 96 -8.46 15.67 7.15
C ASN A 96 -9.87 16.00 6.68
N LEU A 97 -10.88 15.47 7.34
CA LEU A 97 -12.27 15.80 7.04
C LEU A 97 -12.57 17.25 7.43
N LEU A 98 -13.06 18.00 6.50
CA LEU A 98 -13.47 19.38 6.69
C LEU A 98 -14.99 19.48 6.63
#